data_812ddd930174d540a976ebb576c1e960
#
_entry.id   812ddd930174d540a976ebb576c1e960
#
_cell.length_a   1.000
_cell.length_b   1.000
_cell.length_c   1.000
_cell.angle_alpha   90.00
_cell.angle_beta   90.00
_cell.angle_gamma   90.00
#
_symmetry.space_group_name_H-M   'P 1'
#
loop_
_entity.id
_entity.type
_entity.pdbx_description
1 polymer ?
#
loop_
_entity_poly.entity_id
_entity_poly.type
_entity_poly.pdbx_seq_one_letter_code
_entity_poly.pdbx_strand_id
1 'polypeptide(L)'
;MDIIIIILLILVNGIFSMSEIALISVRKSFLAGESQKGSLMARTALKLANDPDKFLSTVQIGITLIGILTGVYSGDALADDFAKVLTHWGCPLSWAHTAAQGIIVFFVTYFSILFGELLPKRIGMSASSRLAKLLARPMYWLSIVASPFVWLLSESTGVMLRLLHINMGEEKITEAEIKSMIEEGVVSGEVQEVEHHIMNRVFSLGDRSVSSIMTYRSDITTLDESMSANEIFRVVSENLFQVYPVTRDRNLDDIVGVVYLKDLYGNVRNSSFRLTDAIRPAQFFPEHMDVYRVLEKIRETHVKYGLICDEYGNLQGIITLKDIMEALVGDLPGEEHEEPDIITREDGSWLIDGQCSMYDFLRHVDKDVLYDDEDFKTLGGLILHQLGYIPHIGERLQWDDFLLEVIDMDGVRIDKVLVTRRQIE
;
A
#
# COMPACT_ATOMS: atom_id res chain seq x y z
N MET A 1 16.98 47.39 -32.54
CA MET A 1 15.58 46.87 -32.27
C MET A 1 15.63 45.36 -32.05
N ASP A 2 16.36 44.64 -32.82
CA ASP A 2 16.42 43.15 -32.89
C ASP A 2 16.91 42.48 -31.60
N ILE A 3 17.92 43.08 -30.93
CA ILE A 3 18.40 42.60 -29.62
C ILE A 3 17.26 42.60 -28.57
N ILE A 4 16.44 43.63 -28.57
CA ILE A 4 15.31 43.75 -27.61
C ILE A 4 14.28 42.65 -27.89
N ILE A 5 14.03 42.36 -29.17
CA ILE A 5 13.09 41.27 -29.56
C ILE A 5 13.67 39.91 -29.11
N ILE A 6 14.94 39.68 -29.33
CA ILE A 6 15.62 38.40 -28.89
C ILE A 6 15.53 38.26 -27.37
N ILE A 7 15.83 39.31 -26.61
CA ILE A 7 15.73 39.29 -25.13
C ILE A 7 14.28 38.99 -24.70
N LEU A 8 13.31 39.64 -25.33
CA LEU A 8 11.89 39.41 -25.03
C LEU A 8 11.47 37.99 -25.33
N LEU A 9 11.90 37.42 -26.47
CA LEU A 9 11.65 36.05 -26.85
C LEU A 9 12.26 35.06 -25.82
N ILE A 10 13.51 35.29 -25.41
CA ILE A 10 14.18 34.48 -24.36
C ILE A 10 13.41 34.55 -23.05
N LEU A 11 12.95 35.72 -22.61
CA LEU A 11 12.17 35.87 -21.37
C LEU A 11 10.80 35.16 -21.46
N VAL A 12 10.11 35.27 -22.61
CA VAL A 12 8.85 34.56 -22.83
C VAL A 12 9.07 33.06 -22.82
N ASN A 13 10.16 32.55 -23.45
CA ASN A 13 10.55 31.13 -23.37
C ASN A 13 10.76 30.69 -21.92
N GLY A 14 11.42 31.55 -21.12
CA GLY A 14 11.62 31.28 -19.69
C GLY A 14 10.30 31.17 -18.91
N ILE A 15 9.27 31.97 -19.24
CA ILE A 15 7.96 31.85 -18.62
C ILE A 15 7.30 30.51 -18.97
N PHE A 16 7.41 30.05 -20.21
CA PHE A 16 6.91 28.75 -20.60
C PHE A 16 7.62 27.60 -19.87
N SER A 17 8.95 27.60 -19.88
CA SER A 17 9.77 26.59 -19.18
C SER A 17 9.51 26.56 -17.66
N MET A 18 9.33 27.76 -17.05
CA MET A 18 8.98 27.89 -15.65
C MET A 18 7.59 27.32 -15.35
N SER A 19 6.59 27.59 -16.22
CA SER A 19 5.22 27.12 -16.06
C SER A 19 5.11 25.60 -16.19
N GLU A 20 5.86 25.03 -17.12
CA GLU A 20 5.95 23.57 -17.34
C GLU A 20 6.35 22.86 -16.05
N ILE A 21 7.52 23.21 -15.52
CA ILE A 21 8.06 22.57 -14.32
C ILE A 21 7.23 22.90 -13.08
N ALA A 22 6.74 24.11 -12.93
CA ALA A 22 5.93 24.47 -11.77
C ALA A 22 4.64 23.64 -11.70
N LEU A 23 4.00 23.36 -12.83
CA LEU A 23 2.75 22.62 -12.86
C LEU A 23 2.96 21.09 -12.71
N ILE A 24 4.09 20.57 -13.21
CA ILE A 24 4.45 19.16 -13.02
C ILE A 24 4.88 18.87 -11.58
N SER A 25 5.65 19.80 -10.97
CA SER A 25 6.23 19.60 -9.63
C SER A 25 5.27 19.92 -8.49
N VAL A 26 4.12 20.56 -8.75
CA VAL A 26 3.17 20.88 -7.70
C VAL A 26 2.33 19.67 -7.32
N ARG A 27 2.17 19.42 -6.01
CA ARG A 27 1.29 18.35 -5.51
C ARG A 27 -0.17 18.63 -5.85
N LYS A 28 -0.83 17.72 -6.57
CA LYS A 28 -2.25 17.85 -6.94
C LYS A 28 -3.15 17.98 -5.71
N SER A 29 -2.83 17.29 -4.62
CA SER A 29 -3.54 17.38 -3.33
C SER A 29 -3.52 18.80 -2.75
N PHE A 30 -2.37 19.48 -2.83
CA PHE A 30 -2.27 20.90 -2.42
C PHE A 30 -3.19 21.82 -3.24
N LEU A 31 -3.19 21.66 -4.58
CA LEU A 31 -4.07 22.44 -5.45
C LEU A 31 -5.56 22.14 -5.20
N ALA A 32 -5.89 20.88 -4.92
CA ALA A 32 -7.26 20.48 -4.58
C ALA A 32 -7.73 21.13 -3.27
N GLY A 33 -6.90 21.11 -2.22
CA GLY A 33 -7.21 21.76 -0.94
C GLY A 33 -7.40 23.28 -1.07
N GLU A 34 -6.54 23.97 -1.83
CA GLU A 34 -6.67 25.40 -2.10
C GLU A 34 -7.90 25.74 -2.97
N SER A 35 -8.24 24.85 -3.91
CA SER A 35 -9.45 25.00 -4.74
C SER A 35 -10.72 24.90 -3.91
N GLN A 36 -10.77 23.97 -2.92
CA GLN A 36 -11.89 23.85 -1.98
C GLN A 36 -12.04 25.09 -1.09
N LYS A 37 -10.94 25.76 -0.75
CA LYS A 37 -10.94 27.05 -0.03
C LYS A 37 -11.37 28.25 -0.89
N GLY A 38 -11.79 28.04 -2.15
CA GLY A 38 -12.33 29.05 -3.04
C GLY A 38 -11.30 29.75 -3.94
N SER A 39 -10.06 29.29 -4.02
CA SER A 39 -9.03 29.89 -4.89
C SER A 39 -9.28 29.55 -6.36
N LEU A 40 -9.71 30.54 -7.17
CA LEU A 40 -9.91 30.38 -8.61
C LEU A 40 -8.60 30.06 -9.36
N MET A 41 -7.46 30.56 -8.87
CA MET A 41 -6.15 30.28 -9.49
C MET A 41 -5.76 28.83 -9.26
N ALA A 42 -5.97 28.30 -8.04
CA ALA A 42 -5.71 26.89 -7.73
C ALA A 42 -6.63 25.95 -8.53
N ARG A 43 -7.90 26.33 -8.69
CA ARG A 43 -8.85 25.57 -9.52
C ARG A 43 -8.41 25.49 -10.98
N THR A 44 -7.91 26.61 -11.54
CA THR A 44 -7.39 26.62 -12.92
C THR A 44 -6.11 25.80 -13.04
N ALA A 45 -5.19 25.91 -12.07
CA ALA A 45 -3.98 25.11 -12.03
C ALA A 45 -4.29 23.61 -11.91
N LEU A 46 -5.24 23.24 -11.04
CA LEU A 46 -5.69 21.85 -10.90
C LEU A 46 -6.29 21.29 -12.20
N LYS A 47 -7.05 22.12 -12.93
CA LYS A 47 -7.61 21.71 -14.23
C LYS A 47 -6.53 21.41 -15.25
N LEU A 48 -5.46 22.22 -15.30
CA LEU A 48 -4.31 21.97 -16.18
C LEU A 48 -3.50 20.75 -15.72
N ALA A 49 -3.30 20.59 -14.41
CA ALA A 49 -2.58 19.45 -13.84
C ALA A 49 -3.32 18.09 -14.00
N ASN A 50 -4.64 18.12 -14.20
CA ASN A 50 -5.44 16.91 -14.46
C ASN A 50 -5.46 16.51 -15.93
N ASP A 51 -5.03 17.41 -16.84
CA ASP A 51 -4.86 17.13 -18.28
C ASP A 51 -3.42 17.46 -18.67
N PRO A 52 -2.43 16.66 -18.17
CA PRO A 52 -1.01 16.97 -18.34
C PRO A 52 -0.58 16.92 -19.82
N ASP A 53 -1.08 15.98 -20.60
CA ASP A 53 -0.69 15.80 -22.00
C ASP A 53 -1.05 17.02 -22.84
N LYS A 54 -2.26 17.53 -22.65
CA LYS A 54 -2.72 18.76 -23.34
C LYS A 54 -1.92 19.98 -22.91
N PHE A 55 -1.62 20.10 -21.62
CA PHE A 55 -0.85 21.21 -21.10
C PHE A 55 0.60 21.16 -21.61
N LEU A 56 1.28 19.99 -21.47
CA LEU A 56 2.65 19.81 -21.93
C LEU A 56 2.80 20.06 -23.43
N SER A 57 1.89 19.50 -24.23
CA SER A 57 1.89 19.76 -25.69
C SER A 57 1.74 21.24 -26.02
N THR A 58 0.86 21.95 -25.27
CA THR A 58 0.66 23.40 -25.46
C THR A 58 1.95 24.18 -25.19
N VAL A 59 2.59 23.90 -24.05
CA VAL A 59 3.83 24.58 -23.65
C VAL A 59 4.96 24.24 -24.62
N GLN A 60 5.07 22.99 -25.03
CA GLN A 60 6.09 22.53 -25.99
C GLN A 60 5.97 23.23 -27.34
N ILE A 61 4.73 23.39 -27.86
CA ILE A 61 4.49 24.18 -29.08
C ILE A 61 4.99 25.62 -28.89
N GLY A 62 4.69 26.23 -27.72
CA GLY A 62 5.15 27.58 -27.40
C GLY A 62 6.66 27.70 -27.38
N ILE A 63 7.35 26.83 -26.65
CA ILE A 63 8.83 26.78 -26.55
C ILE A 63 9.45 26.60 -27.92
N THR A 64 8.95 25.65 -28.71
CA THR A 64 9.48 25.35 -30.05
C THR A 64 9.29 26.55 -31.00
N LEU A 65 8.11 27.17 -31.01
CA LEU A 65 7.81 28.33 -31.84
C LEU A 65 8.74 29.52 -31.48
N ILE A 66 8.90 29.81 -30.20
CA ILE A 66 9.80 30.87 -29.71
C ILE A 66 11.24 30.57 -30.08
N GLY A 67 11.67 29.31 -29.93
CA GLY A 67 13.02 28.87 -30.31
C GLY A 67 13.32 29.11 -31.80
N ILE A 68 12.37 28.74 -32.68
CA ILE A 68 12.47 28.99 -34.13
C ILE A 68 12.51 30.49 -34.42
N LEU A 69 11.62 31.28 -33.79
CA LEU A 69 11.63 32.72 -34.00
C LEU A 69 12.94 33.37 -33.52
N THR A 70 13.45 32.98 -32.36
CA THR A 70 14.74 33.42 -31.84
C THR A 70 15.86 33.10 -32.81
N GLY A 71 15.88 31.90 -33.37
CA GLY A 71 16.89 31.48 -34.37
C GLY A 71 16.83 32.32 -35.64
N VAL A 72 15.62 32.55 -36.19
CA VAL A 72 15.41 33.36 -37.40
C VAL A 72 15.86 34.82 -37.17
N TYR A 73 15.44 35.42 -36.07
CA TYR A 73 15.79 36.86 -35.77
C TYR A 73 17.26 37.02 -35.41
N SER A 74 17.94 36.02 -34.82
CA SER A 74 19.34 36.13 -34.44
C SER A 74 20.30 35.97 -35.63
N GLY A 75 19.94 35.14 -36.62
CA GLY A 75 20.80 34.76 -37.71
C GLY A 75 21.15 35.94 -38.67
N ASP A 76 20.13 36.65 -39.15
CA ASP A 76 20.29 37.67 -40.19
C ASP A 76 20.51 39.08 -39.63
N ALA A 77 19.74 39.45 -38.59
CA ALA A 77 19.74 40.82 -38.11
C ALA A 77 21.00 41.27 -37.39
N LEU A 78 21.72 40.32 -36.72
CA LEU A 78 22.91 40.63 -35.94
C LEU A 78 24.21 40.27 -36.67
N ALA A 79 24.15 39.34 -37.63
CA ALA A 79 25.36 38.86 -38.32
C ALA A 79 26.01 39.94 -39.20
N ASP A 80 25.23 40.74 -39.89
CA ASP A 80 25.72 41.80 -40.78
C ASP A 80 26.45 42.92 -40.00
N ASP A 81 25.92 43.37 -38.87
CA ASP A 81 26.55 44.39 -38.07
C ASP A 81 27.80 43.89 -37.36
N PHE A 82 27.78 42.64 -36.88
CA PHE A 82 28.94 42.03 -36.22
C PHE A 82 30.04 41.65 -37.22
N ALA A 83 29.71 41.28 -38.45
CA ALA A 83 30.66 41.06 -39.54
C ALA A 83 31.47 42.31 -39.88
N LYS A 84 30.85 43.53 -39.84
CA LYS A 84 31.53 44.80 -39.99
C LYS A 84 32.57 45.03 -38.88
N VAL A 85 32.29 44.66 -37.65
CA VAL A 85 33.21 44.72 -36.51
C VAL A 85 34.36 43.77 -36.70
N LEU A 86 34.10 42.53 -37.12
CA LEU A 86 35.12 41.51 -37.36
C LEU A 86 36.09 41.91 -38.50
N THR A 87 35.57 42.53 -39.58
CA THR A 87 36.40 43.05 -40.65
C THR A 87 37.29 44.20 -40.20
N HIS A 88 36.78 45.05 -39.30
CA HIS A 88 37.61 46.09 -38.69
C HIS A 88 38.73 45.54 -37.81
N TRP A 89 38.55 44.35 -37.22
CA TRP A 89 39.59 43.64 -36.44
C TRP A 89 40.54 42.78 -37.29
N GLY A 90 40.42 42.88 -38.64
CA GLY A 90 41.37 42.24 -39.56
C GLY A 90 40.93 40.87 -40.09
N CYS A 91 39.67 40.48 -39.87
CA CYS A 91 39.15 39.22 -40.45
C CYS A 91 38.92 39.40 -41.97
N PRO A 92 39.33 38.46 -42.83
CA PRO A 92 39.06 38.52 -44.27
C PRO A 92 37.55 38.58 -44.57
N LEU A 93 37.16 39.44 -45.52
CA LEU A 93 35.77 39.65 -45.85
C LEU A 93 34.99 38.40 -46.22
N SER A 94 35.68 37.43 -46.84
CA SER A 94 35.12 36.13 -47.19
C SER A 94 34.74 35.24 -46.02
N TRP A 95 35.33 35.44 -44.85
CA TRP A 95 35.09 34.64 -43.65
C TRP A 95 34.32 35.40 -42.55
N ALA A 96 34.31 36.74 -42.62
CA ALA A 96 33.80 37.62 -41.59
C ALA A 96 32.30 37.38 -41.31
N HIS A 97 31.51 37.20 -42.35
CA HIS A 97 30.04 36.95 -42.18
C HIS A 97 29.75 35.58 -41.56
N THR A 98 30.40 34.51 -42.04
CA THR A 98 30.20 33.16 -41.50
C THR A 98 30.72 33.05 -40.05
N ALA A 99 31.87 33.69 -39.75
CA ALA A 99 32.40 33.73 -38.38
C ALA A 99 31.47 34.54 -37.45
N ALA A 100 30.96 35.69 -37.89
CA ALA A 100 29.99 36.48 -37.15
C ALA A 100 28.74 35.72 -36.84
N GLN A 101 28.16 35.04 -37.82
CA GLN A 101 26.99 34.22 -37.67
C GLN A 101 27.20 33.06 -36.64
N GLY A 102 28.34 32.36 -36.75
CA GLY A 102 28.67 31.28 -35.80
C GLY A 102 28.82 31.77 -34.35
N ILE A 103 29.48 32.93 -34.14
CA ILE A 103 29.68 33.53 -32.81
C ILE A 103 28.33 34.00 -32.24
N ILE A 104 27.49 34.64 -33.04
CA ILE A 104 26.17 35.12 -32.58
C ILE A 104 25.28 33.96 -32.22
N VAL A 105 25.18 32.94 -33.08
CA VAL A 105 24.41 31.73 -32.80
C VAL A 105 24.88 31.06 -31.50
N PHE A 106 26.21 30.98 -31.29
CA PHE A 106 26.73 30.42 -30.04
C PHE A 106 26.26 31.21 -28.79
N PHE A 107 26.44 32.53 -28.79
CA PHE A 107 26.04 33.36 -27.64
C PHE A 107 24.55 33.39 -27.44
N VAL A 108 23.76 33.55 -28.50
CA VAL A 108 22.29 33.58 -28.42
C VAL A 108 21.77 32.22 -27.90
N THR A 109 22.33 31.12 -28.40
CA THR A 109 21.97 29.78 -27.91
C THR A 109 22.33 29.61 -26.44
N TYR A 110 23.55 30.03 -26.03
CA TYR A 110 23.99 29.94 -24.63
C TYR A 110 23.06 30.75 -23.70
N PHE A 111 22.76 32.01 -24.04
CA PHE A 111 21.85 32.84 -23.23
C PHE A 111 20.43 32.36 -23.28
N SER A 112 19.97 31.83 -24.41
CA SER A 112 18.61 31.24 -24.54
C SER A 112 18.46 30.03 -23.67
N ILE A 113 19.42 29.11 -23.63
CA ILE A 113 19.40 27.95 -22.75
C ILE A 113 19.47 28.39 -21.28
N LEU A 114 20.39 29.32 -20.94
CA LEU A 114 20.58 29.73 -19.55
C LEU A 114 19.37 30.46 -18.99
N PHE A 115 18.88 31.51 -19.67
CA PHE A 115 17.82 32.40 -19.20
C PHE A 115 16.43 31.99 -19.71
N GLY A 116 16.35 31.29 -20.82
CA GLY A 116 15.09 30.81 -21.40
C GLY A 116 14.68 29.42 -20.93
N GLU A 117 15.59 28.62 -20.34
CA GLU A 117 15.26 27.26 -19.95
C GLU A 117 15.81 26.87 -18.56
N LEU A 118 17.15 26.81 -18.36
CA LEU A 118 17.73 26.24 -17.14
C LEU A 118 17.38 27.02 -15.86
N LEU A 119 17.60 28.33 -15.87
CA LEU A 119 17.31 29.18 -14.71
C LEU A 119 15.80 29.22 -14.39
N PRO A 120 14.90 29.44 -15.37
CA PRO A 120 13.47 29.39 -15.14
C PRO A 120 12.98 28.05 -14.62
N LYS A 121 13.49 26.92 -15.13
CA LYS A 121 13.13 25.57 -14.61
C LYS A 121 13.52 25.41 -13.15
N ARG A 122 14.70 25.84 -12.73
CA ARG A 122 15.12 25.81 -11.32
C ARG A 122 14.23 26.66 -10.42
N ILE A 123 13.85 27.86 -10.89
CA ILE A 123 12.91 28.73 -10.16
C ILE A 123 11.52 28.07 -10.07
N GLY A 124 11.07 27.45 -11.16
CA GLY A 124 9.79 26.71 -11.24
C GLY A 124 9.70 25.58 -10.23
N MET A 125 10.77 24.78 -10.07
CA MET A 125 10.83 23.72 -9.05
C MET A 125 10.82 24.26 -7.63
N SER A 126 11.61 25.30 -7.34
CA SER A 126 11.79 25.85 -6.00
C SER A 126 10.50 26.53 -5.46
N ALA A 127 9.70 27.13 -6.31
CA ALA A 127 8.50 27.87 -5.94
C ALA A 127 7.22 27.33 -6.64
N SER A 128 7.17 26.02 -6.89
CA SER A 128 6.16 25.37 -7.74
C SER A 128 4.72 25.74 -7.38
N SER A 129 4.35 25.71 -6.09
CA SER A 129 2.99 25.98 -5.61
C SER A 129 2.51 27.42 -5.90
N ARG A 130 3.41 28.40 -5.81
CA ARG A 130 3.08 29.82 -6.08
C ARG A 130 3.02 30.09 -7.58
N LEU A 131 4.01 29.60 -8.32
CA LEU A 131 4.16 29.81 -9.75
C LEU A 131 3.09 29.07 -10.55
N ALA A 132 2.75 27.83 -10.18
CA ALA A 132 1.65 27.11 -10.80
C ALA A 132 0.32 27.89 -10.72
N LYS A 133 -0.01 28.48 -9.56
CA LYS A 133 -1.21 29.30 -9.40
C LYS A 133 -1.15 30.59 -10.23
N LEU A 134 0.00 31.29 -10.22
CA LEU A 134 0.18 32.56 -10.92
C LEU A 134 0.10 32.37 -12.44
N LEU A 135 0.78 31.35 -12.95
CA LEU A 135 0.89 31.11 -14.39
C LEU A 135 -0.28 30.28 -14.97
N ALA A 136 -1.13 29.69 -14.12
CA ALA A 136 -2.26 28.88 -14.56
C ALA A 136 -3.22 29.61 -15.52
N ARG A 137 -3.59 30.86 -15.24
CA ARG A 137 -4.53 31.60 -16.09
C ARG A 137 -4.00 31.88 -17.48
N PRO A 138 -2.80 32.52 -17.64
CA PRO A 138 -2.26 32.75 -18.98
C PRO A 138 -2.02 31.42 -19.74
N MET A 139 -1.56 30.37 -19.06
CA MET A 139 -1.36 29.07 -19.71
C MET A 139 -2.68 28.41 -20.12
N TYR A 140 -3.73 28.58 -19.34
CA TYR A 140 -5.07 28.08 -19.71
C TYR A 140 -5.60 28.74 -20.97
N TRP A 141 -5.48 30.09 -21.08
CA TRP A 141 -5.87 30.79 -22.32
C TRP A 141 -5.04 30.37 -23.52
N LEU A 142 -3.74 30.21 -23.32
CA LEU A 142 -2.86 29.70 -24.38
C LEU A 142 -3.26 28.30 -24.84
N SER A 143 -3.59 27.41 -23.88
CA SER A 143 -4.04 26.04 -24.19
C SER A 143 -5.34 26.00 -24.99
N ILE A 144 -6.23 26.97 -24.83
CA ILE A 144 -7.43 27.11 -25.65
C ILE A 144 -7.05 27.50 -27.08
N VAL A 145 -6.17 28.50 -27.24
CA VAL A 145 -5.72 28.96 -28.56
C VAL A 145 -4.92 27.90 -29.29
N ALA A 146 -4.06 27.16 -28.57
CA ALA A 146 -3.25 26.09 -29.13
C ALA A 146 -4.05 24.77 -29.35
N SER A 147 -5.28 24.67 -28.83
CA SER A 147 -6.09 23.44 -28.86
C SER A 147 -6.18 22.74 -30.23
N PRO A 148 -6.39 23.44 -31.37
CA PRO A 148 -6.47 22.78 -32.67
C PRO A 148 -5.14 22.13 -33.08
N PHE A 149 -4.01 22.77 -32.74
CA PHE A 149 -2.68 22.23 -32.99
C PHE A 149 -2.36 21.04 -32.09
N VAL A 150 -2.71 21.17 -30.79
CA VAL A 150 -2.56 20.07 -29.82
C VAL A 150 -3.38 18.86 -30.25
N TRP A 151 -4.64 19.05 -30.68
CA TRP A 151 -5.47 17.98 -31.18
C TRP A 151 -4.83 17.27 -32.38
N LEU A 152 -4.30 18.03 -33.34
CA LEU A 152 -3.64 17.46 -34.53
C LEU A 152 -2.40 16.63 -34.14
N LEU A 153 -1.58 17.13 -33.20
CA LEU A 153 -0.39 16.42 -32.71
C LEU A 153 -0.79 15.15 -31.94
N SER A 154 -1.77 15.25 -31.06
CA SER A 154 -2.24 14.11 -30.26
C SER A 154 -2.80 13.00 -31.15
N GLU A 155 -3.59 13.33 -32.17
CA GLU A 155 -4.12 12.34 -33.11
C GLU A 155 -3.00 11.70 -33.96
N SER A 156 -2.03 12.50 -34.41
CA SER A 156 -0.87 12.03 -35.16
C SER A 156 -0.01 11.06 -34.29
N THR A 157 0.22 11.43 -33.04
CA THR A 157 0.95 10.58 -32.08
C THR A 157 0.17 9.30 -31.77
N GLY A 158 -1.14 9.39 -31.58
CA GLY A 158 -2.02 8.23 -31.37
C GLY A 158 -2.01 7.24 -32.55
N VAL A 159 -1.94 7.75 -33.78
CA VAL A 159 -1.77 6.89 -35.00
C VAL A 159 -0.41 6.19 -34.95
N MET A 160 0.67 6.91 -34.61
CA MET A 160 2.01 6.34 -34.51
C MET A 160 2.09 5.26 -33.43
N LEU A 161 1.53 5.50 -32.25
CA LEU A 161 1.50 4.52 -31.16
C LEU A 161 0.74 3.26 -31.52
N ARG A 162 -0.39 3.40 -32.21
CA ARG A 162 -1.17 2.26 -32.76
C ARG A 162 -0.37 1.46 -33.79
N LEU A 163 0.39 2.12 -34.63
CA LEU A 163 1.28 1.49 -35.60
C LEU A 163 2.41 0.70 -34.93
N LEU A 164 2.93 1.22 -33.83
CA LEU A 164 3.98 0.58 -33.03
C LEU A 164 3.45 -0.48 -32.04
N HIS A 165 2.14 -0.73 -32.02
CA HIS A 165 1.47 -1.67 -31.10
C HIS A 165 1.74 -1.37 -29.60
N ILE A 166 1.97 -0.10 -29.25
CA ILE A 166 2.15 0.32 -27.86
C ILE A 166 0.77 0.63 -27.27
N ASN A 167 0.32 -0.23 -26.34
CA ASN A 167 -0.87 0.04 -25.55
C ASN A 167 -0.46 0.86 -24.32
N MET A 168 -0.95 2.09 -24.23
CA MET A 168 -0.93 2.84 -22.97
C MET A 168 -2.06 2.27 -22.08
N GLY A 169 -1.73 1.28 -21.24
CA GLY A 169 -2.65 0.83 -20.18
C GLY A 169 -2.87 1.97 -19.19
N GLU A 170 -4.10 2.11 -18.70
CA GLU A 170 -4.33 2.94 -17.52
C GLU A 170 -3.50 2.35 -16.36
N GLU A 171 -2.58 3.12 -15.81
CA GLU A 171 -1.87 2.75 -14.58
C GLU A 171 -2.91 2.66 -13.46
N LYS A 172 -3.31 1.43 -13.15
CA LYS A 172 -4.15 1.17 -11.98
C LYS A 172 -3.24 1.25 -10.75
N ILE A 173 -3.63 2.08 -9.79
CA ILE A 173 -2.95 2.13 -8.50
C ILE A 173 -3.01 0.74 -7.89
N THR A 174 -1.85 0.16 -7.63
CA THR A 174 -1.71 -1.15 -7.02
C THR A 174 -1.67 -1.05 -5.49
N GLU A 175 -1.96 -2.15 -4.79
CA GLU A 175 -1.84 -2.20 -3.33
C GLU A 175 -0.41 -1.90 -2.86
N ALA A 176 0.60 -2.40 -3.59
CA ALA A 176 2.01 -2.10 -3.32
C ALA A 176 2.31 -0.58 -3.39
N GLU A 177 1.68 0.12 -4.32
CA GLU A 177 1.84 1.56 -4.46
C GLU A 177 1.18 2.33 -3.31
N ILE A 178 0.01 1.85 -2.83
CA ILE A 178 -0.67 2.40 -1.65
C ILE A 178 0.19 2.17 -0.39
N LYS A 179 0.73 0.98 -0.18
CA LYS A 179 1.63 0.65 0.94
C LYS A 179 2.88 1.55 0.93
N SER A 180 3.51 1.73 -0.24
CA SER A 180 4.68 2.62 -0.39
C SER A 180 4.34 4.08 -0.06
N MET A 181 3.15 4.57 -0.44
CA MET A 181 2.72 5.94 -0.09
C MET A 181 2.50 6.12 1.42
N ILE A 182 1.99 5.09 2.10
CA ILE A 182 1.81 5.10 3.55
C ILE A 182 3.17 5.13 4.24
N GLU A 183 4.12 4.32 3.79
CA GLU A 183 5.48 4.26 4.30
C GLU A 183 6.22 5.61 4.14
N GLU A 184 6.08 6.27 2.99
CA GLU A 184 6.56 7.65 2.79
C GLU A 184 5.88 8.64 3.76
N GLY A 185 4.60 8.42 4.06
CA GLY A 185 3.85 9.17 5.06
C GLY A 185 4.42 9.05 6.47
N VAL A 186 4.87 7.86 6.87
CA VAL A 186 5.55 7.62 8.17
C VAL A 186 6.88 8.35 8.22
N VAL A 187 7.72 8.19 7.19
CA VAL A 187 9.03 8.86 7.11
C VAL A 187 8.89 10.39 7.16
N SER A 188 7.82 10.94 6.57
CA SER A 188 7.55 12.38 6.61
C SER A 188 6.90 12.87 7.91
N GLY A 189 6.50 11.96 8.81
CA GLY A 189 5.84 12.26 10.09
C GLY A 189 4.35 12.63 9.97
N GLU A 190 3.74 12.45 8.81
CA GLU A 190 2.30 12.70 8.58
C GLU A 190 1.41 11.51 9.02
N VAL A 191 1.97 10.30 9.06
CA VAL A 191 1.33 9.06 9.51
C VAL A 191 2.09 8.56 10.74
N GLN A 192 1.36 8.16 11.80
CA GLN A 192 1.96 7.60 12.99
C GLN A 192 2.33 6.12 12.76
N GLU A 193 3.33 5.63 13.48
CA GLU A 193 3.79 4.24 13.38
C GLU A 193 2.68 3.23 13.70
N VAL A 194 1.84 3.55 14.71
CA VAL A 194 0.67 2.74 15.07
C VAL A 194 -0.37 2.68 13.95
N GLU A 195 -0.62 3.82 13.29
CA GLU A 195 -1.54 3.88 12.15
C GLU A 195 -1.02 3.04 10.97
N HIS A 196 0.28 3.11 10.69
CA HIS A 196 0.93 2.29 9.68
C HIS A 196 0.77 0.79 9.97
N HIS A 197 1.02 0.36 11.21
CA HIS A 197 0.85 -1.04 11.60
C HIS A 197 -0.59 -1.54 11.42
N ILE A 198 -1.59 -0.74 11.81
CA ILE A 198 -3.01 -1.09 11.63
C ILE A 198 -3.35 -1.17 10.14
N MET A 199 -2.90 -0.22 9.31
CA MET A 199 -3.15 -0.24 7.87
C MET A 199 -2.55 -1.48 7.19
N ASN A 200 -1.34 -1.86 7.55
CA ASN A 200 -0.72 -3.09 7.03
C ASN A 200 -1.49 -4.34 7.43
N ARG A 201 -1.99 -4.41 8.69
CA ARG A 201 -2.85 -5.52 9.14
C ARG A 201 -4.18 -5.56 8.39
N VAL A 202 -4.77 -4.41 8.07
CA VAL A 202 -6.00 -4.35 7.24
C VAL A 202 -5.76 -4.93 5.85
N PHE A 203 -4.66 -4.61 5.19
CA PHE A 203 -4.36 -5.17 3.87
C PHE A 203 -4.12 -6.68 3.94
N SER A 204 -3.27 -7.12 4.85
CA SER A 204 -2.94 -8.54 4.98
C SER A 204 -4.13 -9.41 5.38
N LEU A 205 -5.06 -8.88 6.20
CA LEU A 205 -6.25 -9.63 6.62
C LEU A 205 -7.21 -9.89 5.45
N GLY A 206 -7.16 -9.07 4.39
CA GLY A 206 -7.96 -9.24 3.19
C GLY A 206 -7.66 -10.53 2.43
N ASP A 207 -6.42 -11.00 2.49
CA ASP A 207 -5.92 -12.17 1.79
C ASP A 207 -5.91 -13.43 2.68
N ARG A 208 -6.32 -13.31 3.95
CA ARG A 208 -6.30 -14.42 4.92
C ARG A 208 -7.63 -15.15 4.98
N SER A 209 -7.55 -16.48 5.04
CA SER A 209 -8.68 -17.35 5.36
C SER A 209 -8.99 -17.34 6.87
N VAL A 210 -10.23 -17.64 7.23
CA VAL A 210 -10.64 -17.67 8.66
C VAL A 210 -9.87 -18.71 9.46
N SER A 211 -9.42 -19.78 8.84
CA SER A 211 -8.59 -20.82 9.47
C SER A 211 -7.24 -20.34 9.97
N SER A 212 -6.74 -19.18 9.48
CA SER A 212 -5.47 -18.60 9.92
C SER A 212 -5.57 -17.79 11.22
N ILE A 213 -6.78 -17.49 11.70
CA ILE A 213 -7.02 -16.68 12.91
C ILE A 213 -8.04 -17.30 13.86
N MET A 214 -8.57 -18.49 13.58
CA MET A 214 -9.52 -19.18 14.44
C MET A 214 -8.82 -19.83 15.63
N THR A 215 -9.55 -20.04 16.71
CA THR A 215 -9.17 -20.99 17.76
C THR A 215 -9.40 -22.40 17.24
N TYR A 216 -8.35 -23.23 17.24
CA TYR A 216 -8.42 -24.59 16.71
C TYR A 216 -9.29 -25.53 17.56
N ARG A 217 -9.83 -26.59 16.92
CA ARG A 217 -10.71 -27.58 17.57
C ARG A 217 -10.14 -28.22 18.82
N SER A 218 -8.81 -28.36 18.92
CA SER A 218 -8.12 -28.90 20.10
C SER A 218 -8.32 -28.04 21.35
N ASP A 219 -8.46 -26.73 21.16
CA ASP A 219 -8.47 -25.74 22.24
C ASP A 219 -9.88 -25.22 22.53
N ILE A 220 -10.88 -25.74 21.82
CA ILE A 220 -12.29 -25.37 22.05
C ILE A 220 -12.82 -26.06 23.28
N THR A 221 -13.27 -25.29 24.27
CA THR A 221 -14.05 -25.82 25.39
C THR A 221 -15.50 -26.05 24.96
N THR A 222 -15.96 -27.27 25.01
CA THR A 222 -17.33 -27.66 24.65
C THR A 222 -18.11 -28.17 25.85
N LEU A 223 -19.45 -28.11 25.75
CA LEU A 223 -20.37 -28.74 26.68
C LEU A 223 -21.05 -29.93 25.97
N ASP A 224 -21.35 -31.02 26.70
CA ASP A 224 -22.10 -32.12 26.16
C ASP A 224 -23.60 -32.01 26.58
N GLU A 225 -24.51 -32.34 25.67
CA GLU A 225 -25.95 -32.22 25.93
C GLU A 225 -26.42 -33.03 27.14
N SER A 226 -25.68 -34.08 27.54
CA SER A 226 -25.98 -34.96 28.69
C SER A 226 -25.42 -34.46 30.03
N MET A 227 -24.60 -33.39 30.04
CA MET A 227 -23.96 -32.85 31.23
C MET A 227 -24.96 -32.38 32.28
N SER A 228 -24.70 -32.73 33.53
CA SER A 228 -25.46 -32.20 34.67
C SER A 228 -25.08 -30.71 34.93
N ALA A 229 -25.98 -30.00 35.65
CA ALA A 229 -25.75 -28.60 36.01
C ALA A 229 -24.40 -28.38 36.77
N ASN A 230 -24.00 -29.34 37.61
CA ASN A 230 -22.72 -29.26 38.37
C ASN A 230 -21.53 -29.43 37.47
N GLU A 231 -21.58 -30.31 36.47
CA GLU A 231 -20.50 -30.49 35.50
C GLU A 231 -20.35 -29.26 34.62
N ILE A 232 -21.46 -28.70 34.11
CA ILE A 232 -21.48 -27.47 33.35
C ILE A 232 -20.85 -26.33 34.15
N PHE A 233 -21.25 -26.18 35.44
CA PHE A 233 -20.69 -25.13 36.30
C PHE A 233 -19.19 -25.27 36.47
N ARG A 234 -18.67 -26.49 36.61
CA ARG A 234 -17.23 -26.72 36.73
C ARG A 234 -16.50 -26.31 35.48
N VAL A 235 -16.91 -26.80 34.30
CA VAL A 235 -16.29 -26.47 33.00
C VAL A 235 -16.29 -24.98 32.75
N VAL A 236 -17.43 -24.32 32.96
CA VAL A 236 -17.59 -22.86 32.77
C VAL A 236 -16.76 -22.06 33.77
N SER A 237 -16.56 -22.56 35.01
CA SER A 237 -15.77 -21.86 36.03
C SER A 237 -14.27 -21.96 35.76
N GLU A 238 -13.82 -23.05 35.14
CA GLU A 238 -12.43 -23.26 34.74
C GLU A 238 -12.07 -22.44 33.48
N ASN A 239 -13.04 -22.29 32.55
CA ASN A 239 -12.83 -21.63 31.27
C ASN A 239 -14.02 -20.70 30.94
N LEU A 240 -13.85 -19.40 31.18
CA LEU A 240 -14.93 -18.40 31.13
C LEU A 240 -15.05 -17.80 29.72
N PHE A 241 -15.81 -18.45 28.84
CA PHE A 241 -16.08 -17.94 27.48
C PHE A 241 -17.51 -17.37 27.37
N GLN A 242 -17.73 -16.53 26.34
CA GLN A 242 -19.06 -15.96 26.06
C GLN A 242 -20.03 -16.98 25.46
N VAL A 243 -19.52 -17.99 24.73
CA VAL A 243 -20.27 -19.00 24.02
C VAL A 243 -19.53 -20.34 24.09
N TYR A 244 -20.33 -21.41 24.24
CA TYR A 244 -19.81 -22.78 24.28
C TYR A 244 -20.56 -23.59 23.21
N PRO A 245 -19.85 -24.27 22.29
CA PRO A 245 -20.43 -25.26 21.41
C PRO A 245 -20.96 -26.45 22.27
N VAL A 246 -22.10 -26.99 21.87
CA VAL A 246 -22.74 -28.15 22.55
C VAL A 246 -22.61 -29.33 21.62
N THR A 247 -22.00 -30.40 22.14
CA THR A 247 -21.80 -31.67 21.44
C THR A 247 -22.79 -32.74 21.86
N ARG A 248 -22.92 -33.74 21.03
CA ARG A 248 -23.60 -34.98 21.38
C ARG A 248 -22.56 -36.08 21.61
N ASP A 249 -22.74 -36.84 22.71
CA ASP A 249 -21.86 -37.93 23.08
C ASP A 249 -20.37 -37.54 23.14
N ARG A 250 -20.04 -36.28 23.46
CA ARG A 250 -18.70 -35.69 23.48
C ARG A 250 -17.98 -35.77 22.13
N ASN A 251 -18.74 -35.89 21.05
CA ASN A 251 -18.17 -35.90 19.70
C ASN A 251 -18.11 -34.49 19.14
N LEU A 252 -16.89 -33.97 18.90
CA LEU A 252 -16.69 -32.62 18.33
C LEU A 252 -17.24 -32.47 16.91
N ASP A 253 -17.47 -33.56 16.19
CA ASP A 253 -18.02 -33.52 14.84
C ASP A 253 -19.57 -33.57 14.83
N ASP A 254 -20.22 -33.81 16.00
CA ASP A 254 -21.68 -33.75 16.16
C ASP A 254 -22.09 -32.58 17.06
N ILE A 255 -22.09 -31.38 16.47
CA ILE A 255 -22.48 -30.15 17.16
C ILE A 255 -23.99 -29.98 17.11
N VAL A 256 -24.67 -30.06 18.26
CA VAL A 256 -26.09 -29.86 18.43
C VAL A 256 -26.47 -28.36 18.31
N GLY A 257 -25.57 -27.48 18.73
CA GLY A 257 -25.81 -26.05 18.73
C GLY A 257 -24.79 -25.33 19.62
N VAL A 258 -25.14 -24.18 20.11
CA VAL A 258 -24.33 -23.40 21.04
C VAL A 258 -25.17 -22.92 22.22
N VAL A 259 -24.49 -22.62 23.31
CA VAL A 259 -25.09 -21.99 24.49
C VAL A 259 -24.26 -20.76 24.89
N TYR A 260 -24.95 -19.70 25.28
CA TYR A 260 -24.30 -18.48 25.77
C TYR A 260 -24.14 -18.52 27.29
N LEU A 261 -23.02 -18.05 27.78
CA LEU A 261 -22.77 -17.91 29.23
C LEU A 261 -23.93 -17.20 29.97
N LYS A 262 -24.46 -16.13 29.36
CA LYS A 262 -25.58 -15.37 29.94
C LYS A 262 -26.83 -16.21 30.15
N ASP A 263 -27.09 -17.21 29.28
CA ASP A 263 -28.27 -18.08 29.36
C ASP A 263 -28.04 -19.18 30.41
N LEU A 264 -26.78 -19.54 30.70
CA LEU A 264 -26.38 -20.46 31.77
C LEU A 264 -26.46 -19.80 33.15
N TYR A 265 -25.99 -18.56 33.29
CA TYR A 265 -25.78 -17.91 34.60
C TYR A 265 -27.02 -17.82 35.49
N GLY A 266 -28.21 -17.60 34.87
CA GLY A 266 -29.46 -17.53 35.60
C GLY A 266 -30.11 -18.90 35.87
N ASN A 267 -29.80 -19.91 35.08
CA ASN A 267 -30.56 -21.15 35.01
C ASN A 267 -29.85 -22.35 35.64
N VAL A 268 -28.48 -22.38 35.67
CA VAL A 268 -27.71 -23.52 36.20
C VAL A 268 -27.98 -23.81 37.68
N ARG A 269 -28.41 -22.80 38.44
CA ARG A 269 -28.78 -22.97 39.87
C ARG A 269 -30.18 -23.56 40.06
N ASN A 270 -30.95 -23.71 38.98
CA ASN A 270 -32.31 -24.23 39.05
C ASN A 270 -32.27 -25.76 38.89
N SER A 271 -32.79 -26.51 39.88
CA SER A 271 -32.75 -27.98 39.89
C SER A 271 -33.53 -28.66 38.71
N SER A 272 -34.31 -27.89 37.98
CA SER A 272 -35.02 -28.33 36.77
C SER A 272 -34.37 -27.94 35.47
N PHE A 273 -33.19 -27.28 35.50
CA PHE A 273 -32.49 -26.81 34.30
C PHE A 273 -31.97 -27.99 33.49
N ARG A 274 -32.28 -27.97 32.19
CA ARG A 274 -31.69 -28.86 31.18
C ARG A 274 -30.91 -28.00 30.18
N LEU A 275 -29.69 -28.42 29.83
CA LEU A 275 -28.88 -27.73 28.86
C LEU A 275 -29.59 -27.58 27.51
N THR A 276 -30.32 -28.61 27.11
CA THR A 276 -31.14 -28.66 25.89
C THR A 276 -32.11 -27.51 25.72
N ASP A 277 -32.62 -26.94 26.84
CA ASP A 277 -33.57 -25.83 26.79
C ASP A 277 -32.89 -24.47 26.48
N ALA A 278 -31.59 -24.40 26.62
CA ALA A 278 -30.75 -23.19 26.37
C ALA A 278 -29.97 -23.25 25.05
N ILE A 279 -30.00 -24.39 24.35
CA ILE A 279 -29.28 -24.56 23.09
C ILE A 279 -29.90 -23.67 22.00
N ARG A 280 -29.06 -22.98 21.28
CA ARG A 280 -29.42 -22.17 20.12
C ARG A 280 -28.76 -22.74 18.87
N PRO A 281 -29.33 -22.52 17.68
CA PRO A 281 -28.71 -22.92 16.42
C PRO A 281 -27.31 -22.30 16.28
N ALA A 282 -26.33 -23.09 15.88
CA ALA A 282 -24.97 -22.63 15.60
C ALA A 282 -24.86 -21.98 14.22
N GLN A 283 -23.97 -20.99 14.10
CA GLN A 283 -23.60 -20.41 12.83
C GLN A 283 -22.31 -21.06 12.36
N PHE A 284 -22.32 -21.64 11.15
CA PHE A 284 -21.17 -22.30 10.56
C PHE A 284 -20.60 -21.50 9.38
N PHE A 285 -19.28 -21.53 9.23
CA PHE A 285 -18.55 -20.96 8.10
C PHE A 285 -17.52 -21.97 7.57
N PRO A 286 -17.30 -22.04 6.24
CA PRO A 286 -16.23 -22.84 5.66
C PRO A 286 -14.84 -22.33 6.07
N GLU A 287 -13.88 -23.24 6.27
CA GLU A 287 -12.51 -22.88 6.70
C GLU A 287 -11.73 -22.01 5.70
N HIS A 288 -12.03 -22.11 4.42
CA HIS A 288 -11.41 -21.30 3.35
C HIS A 288 -12.12 -19.96 3.10
N MET A 289 -13.11 -19.59 3.93
CA MET A 289 -13.78 -18.29 3.77
C MET A 289 -12.87 -17.16 4.19
N ASP A 290 -12.83 -16.07 3.39
CA ASP A 290 -12.06 -14.86 3.71
C ASP A 290 -12.54 -14.24 5.03
N VAL A 291 -11.62 -13.75 5.84
CA VAL A 291 -11.92 -13.14 7.15
C VAL A 291 -12.91 -11.99 7.03
N TYR A 292 -12.78 -11.12 6.02
CA TYR A 292 -13.71 -10.01 5.82
C TYR A 292 -15.13 -10.47 5.47
N ARG A 293 -15.27 -11.56 4.75
CA ARG A 293 -16.59 -12.17 4.49
C ARG A 293 -17.23 -12.70 5.77
N VAL A 294 -16.43 -13.32 6.65
CA VAL A 294 -16.93 -13.78 7.96
C VAL A 294 -17.34 -12.58 8.83
N LEU A 295 -16.53 -11.52 8.85
CA LEU A 295 -16.88 -10.28 9.57
C LEU A 295 -18.20 -9.68 9.07
N GLU A 296 -18.41 -9.64 7.75
CA GLU A 296 -19.66 -9.16 7.15
C GLU A 296 -20.86 -10.03 7.59
N LYS A 297 -20.70 -11.35 7.57
CA LYS A 297 -21.75 -12.30 8.02
C LYS A 297 -22.07 -12.17 9.51
N ILE A 298 -21.05 -12.03 10.36
CA ILE A 298 -21.21 -11.76 11.80
C ILE A 298 -22.01 -10.45 12.01
N ARG A 299 -21.75 -9.41 11.23
CA ARG A 299 -22.50 -8.15 11.28
C ARG A 299 -23.95 -8.32 10.82
N GLU A 300 -24.20 -9.05 9.74
CA GLU A 300 -25.56 -9.30 9.22
C GLU A 300 -26.42 -10.13 10.19
N THR A 301 -25.83 -11.17 10.77
CA THR A 301 -26.54 -12.11 11.66
C THR A 301 -26.62 -11.63 13.11
N HIS A 302 -25.87 -10.58 13.48
CA HIS A 302 -25.72 -10.10 14.86
C HIS A 302 -25.21 -11.17 15.85
N VAL A 303 -24.56 -12.22 15.34
CA VAL A 303 -23.91 -13.29 16.10
C VAL A 303 -22.42 -12.97 16.21
N LYS A 304 -21.85 -13.04 17.40
CA LYS A 304 -20.45 -12.61 17.65
C LYS A 304 -19.42 -13.73 17.51
N TYR A 305 -19.79 -14.86 16.94
CA TYR A 305 -18.94 -16.03 16.77
C TYR A 305 -19.32 -16.77 15.48
N GLY A 306 -18.48 -17.69 15.05
CA GLY A 306 -18.74 -18.66 14.00
C GLY A 306 -18.00 -19.97 14.26
N LEU A 307 -18.66 -21.09 14.06
CA LEU A 307 -18.01 -22.40 14.04
C LEU A 307 -17.46 -22.64 12.64
N ILE A 308 -16.20 -23.05 12.57
CA ILE A 308 -15.51 -23.26 11.30
C ILE A 308 -15.53 -24.76 11.00
N CYS A 309 -15.94 -25.12 9.77
CA CYS A 309 -16.01 -26.52 9.34
C CYS A 309 -15.30 -26.74 8.00
N ASP A 310 -14.83 -28.00 7.81
CA ASP A 310 -14.30 -28.46 6.53
C ASP A 310 -15.42 -28.82 5.53
N GLU A 311 -15.06 -29.33 4.34
CA GLU A 311 -15.99 -29.71 3.28
C GLU A 311 -16.86 -30.92 3.65
N TYR A 312 -16.48 -31.67 4.67
CA TYR A 312 -17.21 -32.84 5.18
C TYR A 312 -18.14 -32.48 6.33
N GLY A 313 -18.06 -31.25 6.84
CA GLY A 313 -18.86 -30.77 7.97
C GLY A 313 -18.20 -31.01 9.33
N ASN A 314 -16.95 -31.47 9.40
CA ASN A 314 -16.25 -31.65 10.67
C ASN A 314 -15.81 -30.31 11.23
N LEU A 315 -15.91 -30.13 12.54
CA LEU A 315 -15.49 -28.91 13.22
C LEU A 315 -13.96 -28.78 13.16
N GLN A 316 -13.48 -27.66 12.64
CA GLN A 316 -12.06 -27.29 12.58
C GLN A 316 -11.68 -26.26 13.64
N GLY A 317 -12.61 -25.37 14.00
CA GLY A 317 -12.32 -24.30 14.94
C GLY A 317 -13.55 -23.45 15.29
N ILE A 318 -13.30 -22.42 16.07
CA ILE A 318 -14.25 -21.34 16.37
C ILE A 318 -13.56 -20.00 16.11
N ILE A 319 -14.29 -19.06 15.53
CA ILE A 319 -13.85 -17.67 15.40
C ILE A 319 -14.81 -16.76 16.11
N THR A 320 -14.30 -15.75 16.79
CA THR A 320 -15.09 -14.71 17.45
C THR A 320 -14.79 -13.34 16.85
N LEU A 321 -15.64 -12.36 17.17
CA LEU A 321 -15.36 -10.97 16.79
C LEU A 321 -14.08 -10.45 17.46
N LYS A 322 -13.70 -10.99 18.64
CA LYS A 322 -12.46 -10.66 19.34
C LYS A 322 -11.26 -11.04 18.48
N ASP A 323 -11.21 -12.27 17.97
CA ASP A 323 -10.09 -12.78 17.16
C ASP A 323 -9.88 -11.93 15.90
N ILE A 324 -10.98 -11.53 15.24
CA ILE A 324 -10.91 -10.62 14.08
C ILE A 324 -10.37 -9.24 14.49
N MET A 325 -10.79 -8.72 15.64
CA MET A 325 -10.30 -7.42 16.13
C MET A 325 -8.84 -7.48 16.53
N GLU A 326 -8.38 -8.57 17.16
CA GLU A 326 -6.96 -8.80 17.49
C GLU A 326 -6.10 -8.91 16.22
N ALA A 327 -6.60 -9.60 15.21
CA ALA A 327 -5.94 -9.66 13.92
C ALA A 327 -5.81 -8.28 13.24
N LEU A 328 -6.75 -7.35 13.45
CA LEU A 328 -6.73 -5.98 12.89
C LEU A 328 -5.87 -5.01 13.68
N VAL A 329 -6.03 -5.00 15.01
CA VAL A 329 -5.44 -3.95 15.88
C VAL A 329 -4.16 -4.45 16.54
N GLY A 330 -4.03 -5.74 16.78
CA GLY A 330 -3.01 -6.39 17.61
C GLY A 330 -3.60 -6.79 18.94
N ASP A 331 -2.75 -7.38 19.79
CA ASP A 331 -3.16 -7.93 21.08
C ASP A 331 -3.95 -6.91 21.91
N LEU A 332 -5.14 -7.32 22.33
CA LEU A 332 -6.01 -6.51 23.16
C LEU A 332 -5.66 -6.76 24.64
N PRO A 333 -5.40 -5.72 25.44
CA PRO A 333 -5.13 -5.91 26.86
C PRO A 333 -6.35 -6.47 27.58
N GLY A 334 -6.24 -7.64 28.19
CA GLY A 334 -7.36 -8.18 28.96
C GLY A 334 -7.28 -9.59 29.50
N GLU A 335 -6.32 -10.40 29.13
CA GLU A 335 -6.13 -11.74 29.68
C GLU A 335 -4.73 -11.87 30.29
N GLU A 336 -4.67 -11.89 31.62
CA GLU A 336 -3.41 -11.90 32.42
C GLU A 336 -2.66 -13.24 32.37
N HIS A 337 -3.01 -14.20 31.51
CA HIS A 337 -2.52 -15.57 31.61
C HIS A 337 -2.07 -16.24 30.29
N GLU A 338 -2.07 -15.55 29.18
CA GLU A 338 -1.46 -16.11 27.98
C GLU A 338 -0.02 -15.60 27.83
N GLU A 339 0.95 -16.53 27.92
CA GLU A 339 2.32 -16.21 27.53
C GLU A 339 2.30 -15.74 26.07
N PRO A 340 3.05 -14.68 25.73
CA PRO A 340 3.09 -14.22 24.35
C PRO A 340 3.59 -15.33 23.43
N ASP A 341 2.95 -15.48 22.26
CA ASP A 341 3.31 -16.52 21.27
C ASP A 341 4.78 -16.43 20.86
N ILE A 342 5.38 -15.24 20.89
CA ILE A 342 6.78 -15.00 20.52
C ILE A 342 7.50 -14.29 21.65
N ILE A 343 8.49 -14.94 22.24
CA ILE A 343 9.34 -14.40 23.29
C ILE A 343 10.76 -14.20 22.75
N THR A 344 11.22 -12.95 22.69
CA THR A 344 12.61 -12.64 22.32
C THR A 344 13.53 -12.85 23.51
N ARG A 345 14.58 -13.67 23.35
CA ARG A 345 15.58 -13.98 24.37
C ARG A 345 16.76 -13.01 24.31
N GLU A 346 17.53 -12.96 25.40
CA GLU A 346 18.70 -12.08 25.51
C GLU A 346 19.80 -12.35 24.46
N ASP A 347 19.85 -13.59 23.94
CA ASP A 347 20.81 -14.02 22.92
C ASP A 347 20.36 -13.68 21.48
N GLY A 348 19.19 -13.02 21.33
CA GLY A 348 18.62 -12.68 20.04
C GLY A 348 17.88 -13.83 19.35
N SER A 349 17.71 -14.97 19.99
CA SER A 349 16.83 -16.05 19.55
C SER A 349 15.39 -15.80 19.99
N TRP A 350 14.44 -16.52 19.37
CA TRP A 350 13.01 -16.43 19.70
C TRP A 350 12.51 -17.79 20.17
N LEU A 351 11.84 -17.79 21.33
CA LEU A 351 11.04 -18.93 21.76
C LEU A 351 9.61 -18.68 21.31
N ILE A 352 9.09 -19.56 20.46
CA ILE A 352 7.83 -19.36 19.76
C ILE A 352 6.90 -20.53 20.02
N ASP A 353 5.61 -20.24 20.25
CA ASP A 353 4.58 -21.27 20.34
C ASP A 353 4.45 -22.01 19.00
N GLY A 354 4.34 -23.33 19.03
CA GLY A 354 4.17 -24.14 17.82
C GLY A 354 2.87 -23.83 17.06
N GLN A 355 1.88 -23.26 17.73
CA GLN A 355 0.61 -22.81 17.15
C GLN A 355 0.65 -21.35 16.68
N CYS A 356 1.74 -20.62 16.95
CA CYS A 356 1.91 -19.26 16.43
C CYS A 356 1.66 -19.27 14.92
N SER A 357 0.82 -18.32 14.49
CA SER A 357 0.45 -18.23 13.07
C SER A 357 1.71 -17.98 12.23
N MET A 358 1.79 -18.60 11.07
CA MET A 358 2.92 -18.42 10.17
C MET A 358 3.06 -16.95 9.72
N TYR A 359 1.95 -16.26 9.61
CA TYR A 359 1.92 -14.83 9.32
C TYR A 359 2.59 -14.00 10.42
N ASP A 360 2.23 -14.25 11.71
CA ASP A 360 2.78 -13.47 12.83
C ASP A 360 4.27 -13.78 13.03
N PHE A 361 4.67 -15.04 12.84
CA PHE A 361 6.09 -15.42 12.84
C PHE A 361 6.88 -14.69 11.74
N LEU A 362 6.44 -14.78 10.48
CA LEU A 362 7.14 -14.17 9.34
C LEU A 362 7.23 -12.66 9.46
N ARG A 363 6.17 -12.03 9.95
CA ARG A 363 6.15 -10.60 10.23
C ARG A 363 7.12 -10.22 11.33
N HIS A 364 7.21 -11.01 12.41
CA HIS A 364 8.13 -10.76 13.52
C HIS A 364 9.60 -10.78 13.08
N VAL A 365 9.90 -11.59 12.06
CA VAL A 365 11.26 -11.72 11.51
C VAL A 365 11.49 -10.90 10.22
N ASP A 366 10.57 -9.99 9.87
CA ASP A 366 10.61 -9.12 8.68
C ASP A 366 10.67 -9.90 7.34
N LYS A 367 9.92 -11.00 7.25
CA LYS A 367 9.86 -11.88 6.06
C LYS A 367 8.42 -12.17 5.61
N ASP A 368 7.50 -11.26 5.83
CA ASP A 368 6.08 -11.36 5.46
C ASP A 368 5.83 -11.67 3.98
N VAL A 369 6.78 -11.33 3.09
CA VAL A 369 6.74 -11.69 1.67
C VAL A 369 6.76 -13.21 1.41
N LEU A 370 7.24 -14.01 2.39
CA LEU A 370 7.31 -15.47 2.28
C LEU A 370 6.01 -16.16 2.74
N TYR A 371 4.99 -15.39 3.12
CA TYR A 371 3.72 -15.96 3.56
C TYR A 371 2.97 -16.59 2.38
N ASP A 372 2.64 -17.88 2.52
CA ASP A 372 1.76 -18.63 1.62
C ASP A 372 0.70 -19.34 2.46
N ASP A 373 -0.58 -19.02 2.22
CA ASP A 373 -1.72 -19.56 3.00
C ASP A 373 -2.08 -21.01 2.58
N GLU A 374 -1.46 -21.56 1.53
CA GLU A 374 -1.85 -22.85 0.97
C GLU A 374 -1.22 -24.04 1.68
N ASP A 375 0.05 -23.96 2.12
CA ASP A 375 0.81 -25.12 2.56
C ASP A 375 0.74 -25.40 4.08
N PHE A 376 0.90 -24.36 4.92
CA PHE A 376 0.91 -24.50 6.38
C PHE A 376 0.53 -23.17 7.06
N LYS A 377 -0.22 -23.25 8.15
CA LYS A 377 -0.80 -22.09 8.82
C LYS A 377 -0.10 -21.69 10.11
N THR A 378 0.66 -22.62 10.70
CA THR A 378 1.37 -22.40 11.96
C THR A 378 2.85 -22.79 11.83
N LEU A 379 3.68 -22.32 12.76
CA LEU A 379 5.10 -22.66 12.82
C LEU A 379 5.31 -24.18 13.00
N GLY A 380 4.50 -24.80 13.85
CA GLY A 380 4.50 -26.27 14.01
C GLY A 380 4.08 -26.98 12.72
N GLY A 381 3.09 -26.45 12.00
CA GLY A 381 2.66 -26.95 10.69
C GLY A 381 3.77 -26.88 9.65
N LEU A 382 4.54 -25.80 9.59
CA LEU A 382 5.74 -25.69 8.76
C LEU A 382 6.74 -26.83 9.05
N ILE A 383 7.05 -27.05 10.33
CA ILE A 383 8.03 -28.09 10.73
C ILE A 383 7.54 -29.47 10.32
N LEU A 384 6.27 -29.79 10.60
CA LEU A 384 5.66 -31.07 10.22
C LEU A 384 5.64 -31.29 8.70
N HIS A 385 5.30 -30.23 7.94
CA HIS A 385 5.28 -30.29 6.47
C HIS A 385 6.68 -30.55 5.90
N GLN A 386 7.69 -29.85 6.40
CA GLN A 386 9.06 -29.97 5.91
C GLN A 386 9.71 -31.31 6.29
N LEU A 387 9.43 -31.83 7.49
CA LEU A 387 9.98 -33.12 7.94
C LEU A 387 9.22 -34.32 7.36
N GLY A 388 7.90 -34.18 7.13
CA GLY A 388 7.03 -35.28 6.69
C GLY A 388 6.74 -36.33 7.75
N TYR A 389 7.14 -36.09 9.01
CA TYR A 389 6.88 -36.97 10.18
C TYR A 389 6.82 -36.15 11.46
N ILE A 390 6.33 -36.74 12.57
CA ILE A 390 6.25 -36.07 13.88
C ILE A 390 7.65 -36.01 14.49
N PRO A 391 8.20 -34.82 14.76
CA PRO A 391 9.56 -34.68 15.29
C PRO A 391 9.67 -35.09 16.76
N HIS A 392 10.90 -35.16 17.25
CA HIS A 392 11.22 -35.36 18.65
C HIS A 392 11.78 -34.07 19.27
N ILE A 393 11.69 -33.94 20.59
CA ILE A 393 12.32 -32.86 21.31
C ILE A 393 13.82 -32.79 21.03
N GLY A 394 14.35 -31.61 20.68
CA GLY A 394 15.74 -31.40 20.30
C GLY A 394 16.01 -31.59 18.81
N GLU A 395 15.00 -31.95 18.01
CA GLU A 395 15.16 -32.03 16.57
C GLU A 395 15.28 -30.66 15.93
N ARG A 396 16.14 -30.56 14.91
CA ARG A 396 16.48 -29.29 14.26
C ARG A 396 16.16 -29.34 12.78
N LEU A 397 15.49 -28.29 12.33
CA LEU A 397 15.17 -28.05 10.93
C LEU A 397 15.79 -26.72 10.47
N GLN A 398 16.42 -26.73 9.32
CA GLN A 398 16.84 -25.50 8.66
C GLN A 398 15.77 -25.09 7.66
N TRP A 399 15.27 -23.85 7.82
CA TRP A 399 14.31 -23.27 6.90
C TRP A 399 14.69 -21.82 6.62
N ASP A 400 14.92 -21.49 5.34
CA ASP A 400 15.46 -20.20 4.90
C ASP A 400 16.73 -19.81 5.70
N ASP A 401 16.77 -18.60 6.27
CA ASP A 401 17.86 -18.10 7.12
C ASP A 401 17.75 -18.52 8.59
N PHE A 402 16.78 -19.39 8.93
CA PHE A 402 16.49 -19.78 10.30
C PHE A 402 16.84 -21.22 10.59
N LEU A 403 17.28 -21.45 11.81
CA LEU A 403 17.38 -22.76 12.43
C LEU A 403 16.24 -22.89 13.44
N LEU A 404 15.34 -23.84 13.21
CA LEU A 404 14.20 -24.18 14.06
C LEU A 404 14.54 -25.41 14.88
N GLU A 405 14.47 -25.33 16.21
CA GLU A 405 14.69 -26.47 17.13
C GLU A 405 13.42 -26.70 17.95
N VAL A 406 12.90 -27.91 17.93
CA VAL A 406 11.74 -28.31 18.74
C VAL A 406 12.17 -28.41 20.21
N ILE A 407 11.65 -27.55 21.08
CA ILE A 407 12.01 -27.50 22.49
C ILE A 407 11.06 -28.33 23.34
N ASP A 408 9.75 -28.30 23.01
CA ASP A 408 8.73 -29.03 23.75
C ASP A 408 7.65 -29.59 22.83
N MET A 409 7.01 -30.68 23.30
CA MET A 409 5.95 -31.42 22.60
C MET A 409 4.81 -31.73 23.56
N ASP A 410 3.58 -31.44 23.16
CA ASP A 410 2.39 -31.94 23.83
C ASP A 410 1.79 -33.12 23.04
N GLY A 411 2.17 -34.35 23.46
CA GLY A 411 1.84 -35.57 22.75
C GLY A 411 2.46 -35.61 21.37
N VAL A 412 1.65 -35.44 20.33
CA VAL A 412 2.09 -35.37 18.91
C VAL A 412 2.20 -33.95 18.36
N ARG A 413 1.81 -32.96 19.15
CA ARG A 413 1.79 -31.54 18.80
C ARG A 413 3.11 -30.89 19.22
N ILE A 414 3.65 -30.04 18.37
CA ILE A 414 4.79 -29.18 18.72
C ILE A 414 4.26 -28.06 19.60
N ASP A 415 4.80 -27.93 20.82
CA ASP A 415 4.38 -26.91 21.79
C ASP A 415 5.28 -25.69 21.71
N LYS A 416 6.61 -25.85 21.82
CA LYS A 416 7.55 -24.73 21.77
C LYS A 416 8.69 -24.99 20.78
N VAL A 417 9.03 -23.96 20.02
CA VAL A 417 10.09 -23.95 19.01
C VAL A 417 11.09 -22.85 19.33
N LEU A 418 12.37 -23.17 19.34
CA LEU A 418 13.44 -22.18 19.40
C LEU A 418 13.87 -21.84 17.97
N VAL A 419 13.74 -20.55 17.64
CA VAL A 419 14.13 -20.02 16.33
C VAL A 419 15.39 -19.18 16.48
N THR A 420 16.41 -19.49 15.70
CA THR A 420 17.69 -18.78 15.70
C THR A 420 18.01 -18.31 14.29
N ARG A 421 18.35 -17.05 14.12
CA ARG A 421 18.80 -16.54 12.83
C ARG A 421 20.23 -16.96 12.57
N ARG A 422 20.49 -17.59 11.43
CA ARG A 422 21.84 -18.01 11.06
C ARG A 422 22.66 -16.78 10.67
N GLN A 423 23.79 -16.56 11.35
CA GLN A 423 24.78 -15.60 10.85
C GLN A 423 25.42 -16.23 9.60
N ILE A 424 25.21 -15.62 8.45
CA ILE A 424 25.96 -15.95 7.23
C ILE A 424 27.38 -15.43 7.46
N GLU A 425 28.35 -16.34 7.64
CA GLU A 425 29.78 -16.01 7.65
C GLU A 425 30.26 -15.56 6.26
#